data_87bf9130eed3e400bad85882df27d1b7
#
_entry.id   87bf9130eed3e400bad85882df27d1b7
#
_cell.length_a   1.000
_cell.length_b   1.000
_cell.length_c   1.000
_cell.angle_alpha   90.00
_cell.angle_beta   90.00
_cell.angle_gamma   90.00
#
_symmetry.space_group_name_H-M   'P 1'
#
loop_
_entity.id
_entity.type
_entity.pdbx_description
1 polymer ?
#
loop_
_entity_poly.entity_id
_entity_poly.type
_entity_poly.pdbx_seq_one_letter_code
_entity_poly.pdbx_strand_id
1 'polypeptide(L)'
;MDFILKTEKLTHIYSPGTPFEHVAINDIDFAVKEGEYLGIIGATGSGKSTLIQHLNGLMKPTSGHVYLNGRDIHSSKGFTRDVRFKVGLVFQYPEYQLFESTVFEDIAFGPKNMRLSESEIRDRVLESAGFAGLDDQLLQKSPFELSGGEKRRAAIAGVIAMRPEVLILDEPTAGLDPRGRDDIIKNIMSYKLAHNATVIMVTHDMEEIARNVDRIVLFQKGSIVMDGTPAHVFSNLEALTQLGLAAPKVSLVAAKLRALGLPLPNDVITIKQMQQELRLLAPREGARNA
;
A
#
# COMPACT_ATOMS: atom_id res chain seq x y z
N MET A 1 2.62 2.98 22.83
CA MET A 1 2.87 2.77 21.39
C MET A 1 1.85 3.63 20.68
N ASP A 2 2.32 4.62 19.95
CA ASP A 2 1.41 5.57 19.34
C ASP A 2 0.99 5.04 17.98
N PHE A 3 -0.31 4.81 17.80
CA PHE A 3 -0.89 4.45 16.52
C PHE A 3 -1.27 5.74 15.79
N ILE A 4 -0.84 5.88 14.54
CA ILE A 4 -1.21 7.01 13.70
C ILE A 4 -2.65 6.90 13.19
N LEU A 5 -3.06 5.69 12.80
CA LEU A 5 -4.43 5.36 12.42
C LEU A 5 -4.98 4.24 13.29
N LYS A 6 -6.25 4.34 13.66
CA LYS A 6 -6.95 3.29 14.42
C LYS A 6 -8.43 3.25 14.02
N THR A 7 -9.00 2.05 13.96
CA THR A 7 -10.46 1.86 13.88
C THR A 7 -10.97 1.15 15.12
N GLU A 8 -12.19 1.46 15.52
CA GLU A 8 -12.89 0.78 16.60
C GLU A 8 -14.27 0.36 16.10
N LYS A 9 -14.50 -0.96 16.06
CA LYS A 9 -15.74 -1.62 15.62
C LYS A 9 -16.28 -1.06 14.30
N LEU A 10 -15.36 -0.75 13.38
CA LEU A 10 -15.70 -0.13 12.11
C LEU A 10 -16.56 -1.06 11.26
N THR A 11 -17.78 -0.62 10.96
CA THR A 11 -18.72 -1.36 10.13
C THR A 11 -19.23 -0.46 9.00
N HIS A 12 -19.31 -1.01 7.80
CA HIS A 12 -19.93 -0.35 6.66
C HIS A 12 -20.86 -1.27 5.90
N ILE A 13 -22.10 -0.80 5.73
CA ILE A 13 -23.15 -1.48 4.99
C ILE A 13 -23.52 -0.61 3.80
N TYR A 14 -23.38 -1.13 2.59
CA TYR A 14 -23.90 -0.48 1.39
C TYR A 14 -25.40 -0.68 1.26
N SER A 15 -26.13 0.36 0.85
CA SER A 15 -27.57 0.33 0.59
C SER A 15 -28.41 -0.29 1.73
N PRO A 16 -28.22 0.16 3.01
CA PRO A 16 -28.89 -0.44 4.15
C PRO A 16 -30.42 -0.34 4.02
N GLY A 17 -31.13 -1.40 4.41
CA GLY A 17 -32.61 -1.48 4.37
C GLY A 17 -33.18 -1.67 2.96
N THR A 18 -32.35 -1.97 1.96
CA THR A 18 -32.80 -2.25 0.59
C THR A 18 -32.53 -3.72 0.20
N PRO A 19 -33.14 -4.24 -0.89
CA PRO A 19 -32.81 -5.57 -1.41
C PRO A 19 -31.34 -5.74 -1.85
N PHE A 20 -30.60 -4.65 -2.00
CA PHE A 20 -29.19 -4.61 -2.38
C PHE A 20 -28.26 -4.38 -1.19
N GLU A 21 -28.75 -4.58 0.02
CA GLU A 21 -27.95 -4.45 1.24
C GLU A 21 -26.76 -5.41 1.21
N HIS A 22 -25.57 -4.83 1.44
CA HIS A 22 -24.32 -5.59 1.48
C HIS A 22 -23.41 -5.10 2.58
N VAL A 23 -23.06 -5.99 3.51
CA VAL A 23 -22.07 -5.71 4.56
C VAL A 23 -20.68 -5.84 3.95
N ALA A 24 -20.01 -4.71 3.75
CA ALA A 24 -18.69 -4.67 3.12
C ALA A 24 -17.56 -4.87 4.11
N ILE A 25 -17.66 -4.28 5.30
CA ILE A 25 -16.76 -4.49 6.45
C ILE A 25 -17.61 -4.57 7.71
N ASN A 26 -17.18 -5.42 8.64
CA ASN A 26 -17.94 -5.70 9.85
C ASN A 26 -17.04 -5.79 11.07
N ASP A 27 -17.28 -4.91 12.04
CA ASP A 27 -16.64 -4.90 13.36
C ASP A 27 -15.10 -4.92 13.30
N ILE A 28 -14.51 -4.05 12.48
CA ILE A 28 -13.06 -4.01 12.24
C ILE A 28 -12.38 -3.18 13.33
N ASP A 29 -11.60 -3.86 14.16
CA ASP A 29 -10.59 -3.28 15.03
C ASP A 29 -9.22 -3.37 14.33
N PHE A 30 -8.66 -2.23 13.98
CA PHE A 30 -7.46 -2.12 13.17
C PHE A 30 -6.60 -0.96 13.65
N ALA A 31 -5.30 -1.10 13.64
CA ALA A 31 -4.39 -0.04 14.03
C ALA A 31 -3.10 -0.09 13.22
N VAL A 32 -2.56 1.06 12.88
CA VAL A 32 -1.31 1.25 12.13
C VAL A 32 -0.36 2.10 12.94
N LYS A 33 0.89 1.65 13.08
CA LYS A 33 1.93 2.40 13.79
C LYS A 33 2.49 3.51 12.90
N GLU A 34 2.98 4.57 13.51
CA GLU A 34 3.71 5.60 12.80
C GLU A 34 4.99 5.03 12.16
N GLY A 35 5.24 5.40 10.90
CA GLY A 35 6.38 4.91 10.12
C GLY A 35 6.29 3.44 9.67
N GLU A 36 5.20 2.72 9.96
CA GLU A 36 4.99 1.34 9.52
C GLU A 36 4.78 1.26 8.00
N TYR A 37 5.28 0.20 7.38
CA TYR A 37 4.88 -0.19 6.03
C TYR A 37 3.98 -1.42 6.11
N LEU A 38 2.68 -1.19 5.98
CA LEU A 38 1.65 -2.21 6.12
C LEU A 38 1.16 -2.70 4.77
N GLY A 39 1.10 -4.02 4.59
CA GLY A 39 0.44 -4.67 3.46
C GLY A 39 -0.98 -5.11 3.82
N ILE A 40 -1.96 -4.79 2.98
CA ILE A 40 -3.33 -5.32 3.09
C ILE A 40 -3.57 -6.26 1.90
N ILE A 41 -3.82 -7.53 2.18
CA ILE A 41 -4.09 -8.55 1.17
C ILE A 41 -5.47 -9.18 1.37
N GLY A 42 -5.98 -9.83 0.34
CA GLY A 42 -7.28 -10.54 0.38
C GLY A 42 -7.91 -10.61 -1.01
N ALA A 43 -8.87 -11.48 -1.18
CA ALA A 43 -9.59 -11.64 -2.45
C ALA A 43 -10.32 -10.35 -2.88
N THR A 44 -10.63 -10.23 -4.18
CA THR A 44 -11.49 -9.15 -4.68
C THR A 44 -12.83 -9.18 -3.97
N GLY A 45 -13.35 -8.01 -3.57
CA GLY A 45 -14.60 -7.91 -2.81
C GLY A 45 -14.50 -8.27 -1.33
N SER A 46 -13.30 -8.47 -0.77
CA SER A 46 -13.14 -8.78 0.66
C SER A 46 -13.33 -7.58 1.60
N GLY A 47 -13.45 -6.35 1.10
CA GLY A 47 -13.65 -5.12 1.89
C GLY A 47 -12.42 -4.18 1.98
N LYS A 48 -11.29 -4.51 1.35
CA LYS A 48 -10.05 -3.72 1.42
C LYS A 48 -10.25 -2.27 0.96
N SER A 49 -10.79 -2.06 -0.23
CA SER A 49 -11.02 -0.70 -0.77
C SER A 49 -12.02 0.08 0.07
N THR A 50 -13.01 -0.59 0.66
CA THR A 50 -13.93 0.04 1.61
C THR A 50 -13.18 0.51 2.86
N LEU A 51 -12.32 -0.33 3.44
CA LEU A 51 -11.50 0.06 4.59
C LEU A 51 -10.66 1.30 4.29
N ILE A 52 -9.84 1.28 3.23
CA ILE A 52 -8.93 2.40 2.95
C ILE A 52 -9.65 3.72 2.67
N GLN A 53 -10.86 3.68 2.10
CA GLN A 53 -11.69 4.87 1.92
C GLN A 53 -12.26 5.41 3.23
N HIS A 54 -12.45 4.57 4.25
CA HIS A 54 -12.76 5.03 5.60
C HIS A 54 -11.55 5.66 6.28
N LEU A 55 -10.35 5.07 6.12
CA LEU A 55 -9.11 5.60 6.70
C LEU A 55 -8.78 7.01 6.19
N ASN A 56 -9.10 7.31 4.94
CA ASN A 56 -8.92 8.64 4.33
C ASN A 56 -10.11 9.59 4.58
N GLY A 57 -11.20 9.14 5.21
CA GLY A 57 -12.41 9.94 5.46
C GLY A 57 -13.21 10.27 4.20
N LEU A 58 -13.06 9.50 3.11
CA LEU A 58 -13.94 9.59 1.94
C LEU A 58 -15.30 8.98 2.21
N MET A 59 -15.33 7.89 2.99
CA MET A 59 -16.56 7.23 3.42
C MET A 59 -16.82 7.47 4.90
N LYS A 60 -18.09 7.57 5.26
CA LYS A 60 -18.54 7.62 6.65
C LYS A 60 -18.98 6.22 7.07
N PRO A 61 -18.56 5.71 8.24
CA PRO A 61 -18.99 4.40 8.72
C PRO A 61 -20.50 4.35 9.00
N THR A 62 -21.08 3.16 8.85
CA THR A 62 -22.44 2.86 9.31
C THR A 62 -22.45 2.81 10.84
N SER A 63 -21.42 2.22 11.46
CA SER A 63 -21.17 2.24 12.90
C SER A 63 -19.66 2.11 13.17
N GLY A 64 -19.25 2.38 14.41
CA GLY A 64 -17.86 2.41 14.81
C GLY A 64 -17.16 3.73 14.45
N HIS A 65 -15.85 3.78 14.68
CA HIS A 65 -15.05 5.00 14.59
C HIS A 65 -13.73 4.77 13.85
N VAL A 66 -13.21 5.85 13.27
CA VAL A 66 -11.86 5.92 12.70
C VAL A 66 -11.14 7.09 13.34
N TYR A 67 -9.92 6.87 13.80
CA TYR A 67 -9.11 7.88 14.47
C TYR A 67 -7.80 8.11 13.68
N LEU A 68 -7.43 9.39 13.56
CA LEU A 68 -6.10 9.84 13.14
C LEU A 68 -5.45 10.55 14.32
N ASN A 69 -4.28 10.09 14.77
CA ASN A 69 -3.57 10.63 15.93
C ASN A 69 -4.48 10.75 17.17
N GLY A 70 -5.30 9.71 17.43
CA GLY A 70 -6.22 9.64 18.56
C GLY A 70 -7.48 10.50 18.46
N ARG A 71 -7.68 11.26 17.37
CA ARG A 71 -8.88 12.08 17.15
C ARG A 71 -9.79 11.44 16.09
N ASP A 72 -11.10 11.32 16.40
CA ASP A 72 -12.10 10.82 15.45
C ASP A 72 -12.14 11.72 14.21
N ILE A 73 -11.93 11.11 13.03
CA ILE A 73 -11.85 11.82 11.75
C ILE A 73 -13.18 12.46 11.34
N HIS A 74 -14.29 11.99 11.89
CA HIS A 74 -15.63 12.52 11.64
C HIS A 74 -16.12 13.47 12.73
N SER A 75 -15.27 13.87 13.69
CA SER A 75 -15.61 14.80 14.77
C SER A 75 -16.09 16.17 14.28
N SER A 76 -15.66 16.61 13.10
CA SER A 76 -16.15 17.80 12.41
C SER A 76 -15.87 17.76 10.91
N LYS A 77 -16.69 18.46 10.10
CA LYS A 77 -16.49 18.55 8.64
C LYS A 77 -15.13 19.16 8.28
N GLY A 78 -14.64 20.12 9.04
CA GLY A 78 -13.32 20.75 8.85
C GLY A 78 -12.22 19.73 9.05
N PHE A 79 -12.24 18.98 10.15
CA PHE A 79 -11.24 17.98 10.43
C PHE A 79 -11.26 16.83 9.43
N THR A 80 -12.44 16.36 8.99
CA THR A 80 -12.52 15.35 7.90
C THR A 80 -11.84 15.83 6.61
N ARG A 81 -11.93 17.13 6.31
CA ARG A 81 -11.21 17.71 5.16
C ARG A 81 -9.69 17.69 5.39
N ASP A 82 -9.24 18.09 6.58
CA ASP A 82 -7.82 18.11 6.92
C ASP A 82 -7.21 16.71 6.91
N VAL A 83 -7.97 15.68 7.32
CA VAL A 83 -7.57 14.27 7.24
C VAL A 83 -7.20 13.87 5.83
N ARG A 84 -7.91 14.34 4.79
CA ARG A 84 -7.60 13.99 3.39
C ARG A 84 -6.27 14.55 2.89
N PHE A 85 -5.74 15.58 3.52
CA PHE A 85 -4.39 16.08 3.24
C PHE A 85 -3.31 15.28 3.99
N LYS A 86 -3.64 14.77 5.17
CA LYS A 86 -2.73 14.01 6.04
C LYS A 86 -2.67 12.53 5.70
N VAL A 87 -3.78 11.98 5.20
CA VAL A 87 -3.93 10.60 4.75
C VAL A 87 -4.16 10.62 3.25
N GLY A 88 -3.07 10.62 2.49
CA GLY A 88 -3.10 10.58 1.03
C GLY A 88 -3.56 9.22 0.54
N LEU A 89 -4.46 9.18 -0.44
CA LEU A 89 -4.96 7.96 -1.06
C LEU A 89 -4.72 7.99 -2.57
N VAL A 90 -3.92 7.05 -3.05
CA VAL A 90 -3.74 6.75 -4.47
C VAL A 90 -4.67 5.59 -4.82
N PHE A 91 -5.67 5.83 -5.66
CA PHE A 91 -6.64 4.82 -6.10
C PHE A 91 -6.04 3.87 -7.15
N GLN A 92 -6.71 2.76 -7.37
CA GLN A 92 -6.43 1.88 -8.48
C GLN A 92 -6.60 2.64 -9.81
N TYR A 93 -5.61 2.52 -10.72
CA TYR A 93 -5.54 3.28 -11.99
C TYR A 93 -5.58 4.80 -11.79
N PRO A 94 -4.66 5.36 -11.00
CA PRO A 94 -4.70 6.78 -10.62
C PRO A 94 -4.50 7.72 -11.81
N GLU A 95 -3.97 7.21 -12.94
CA GLU A 95 -3.81 7.92 -14.21
C GLU A 95 -5.11 8.44 -14.82
N TYR A 96 -6.26 7.87 -14.45
CA TYR A 96 -7.57 8.39 -14.88
C TYR A 96 -8.06 9.60 -14.08
N GLN A 97 -7.32 9.99 -13.05
CA GLN A 97 -7.67 11.15 -12.21
C GLN A 97 -6.98 12.46 -12.67
N LEU A 98 -6.13 12.40 -13.67
CA LEU A 98 -5.47 13.56 -14.23
C LEU A 98 -6.44 14.32 -15.13
N PHE A 99 -6.58 15.64 -14.90
CA PHE A 99 -7.59 16.46 -15.58
C PHE A 99 -7.15 17.90 -15.92
N GLU A 100 -6.03 18.35 -15.36
CA GLU A 100 -5.53 19.72 -15.56
C GLU A 100 -4.85 19.89 -16.92
N SER A 101 -4.54 21.15 -17.28
CA SER A 101 -3.92 21.47 -18.55
C SER A 101 -2.46 21.02 -18.67
N THR A 102 -1.75 20.97 -17.55
CA THR A 102 -0.36 20.51 -17.45
C THR A 102 -0.16 19.56 -16.28
N VAL A 103 0.87 18.73 -16.36
CA VAL A 103 1.29 17.84 -15.27
C VAL A 103 1.61 18.64 -14.01
N PHE A 104 2.25 19.80 -14.15
CA PHE A 104 2.53 20.71 -13.04
C PHE A 104 1.25 21.10 -12.30
N GLU A 105 0.22 21.50 -13.03
CA GLU A 105 -1.06 21.92 -12.45
C GLU A 105 -1.79 20.76 -11.75
N ASP A 106 -1.77 19.56 -12.32
CA ASP A 106 -2.32 18.35 -11.68
C ASP A 106 -1.62 18.05 -10.36
N ILE A 107 -0.28 18.07 -10.33
CA ILE A 107 0.49 17.86 -9.10
C ILE A 107 0.25 19.00 -8.09
N ALA A 108 0.11 20.24 -8.56
CA ALA A 108 -0.14 21.41 -7.73
C ALA A 108 -1.56 21.46 -7.13
N PHE A 109 -2.50 20.66 -7.64
CA PHE A 109 -3.91 20.71 -7.25
C PHE A 109 -4.13 20.52 -5.74
N GLY A 110 -3.49 19.49 -5.14
CA GLY A 110 -3.52 19.26 -3.71
C GLY A 110 -2.96 20.43 -2.89
N PRO A 111 -1.71 20.84 -3.11
CA PRO A 111 -1.09 22.01 -2.47
C PRO A 111 -1.87 23.32 -2.59
N LYS A 112 -2.48 23.61 -3.77
CA LYS A 112 -3.39 24.75 -3.95
C LYS A 112 -4.61 24.68 -3.03
N ASN A 113 -5.23 23.51 -2.91
CA ASN A 113 -6.37 23.28 -2.02
C ASN A 113 -5.99 23.38 -0.52
N MET A 114 -4.72 23.17 -0.18
CA MET A 114 -4.17 23.43 1.15
C MET A 114 -3.93 24.93 1.39
N ARG A 115 -4.09 25.79 0.36
CA ARG A 115 -3.87 27.23 0.41
C ARG A 115 -2.43 27.64 0.74
N LEU A 116 -1.47 26.88 0.23
CA LEU A 116 -0.06 27.19 0.35
C LEU A 116 0.32 28.37 -0.55
N SER A 117 1.46 29.00 -0.25
CA SER A 117 2.03 30.05 -1.10
C SER A 117 2.52 29.47 -2.44
N GLU A 118 2.59 30.31 -3.48
CA GLU A 118 3.05 29.88 -4.80
C GLU A 118 4.46 29.28 -4.78
N SER A 119 5.36 29.83 -3.95
CA SER A 119 6.70 29.28 -3.76
C SER A 119 6.66 27.87 -3.16
N GLU A 120 5.90 27.68 -2.09
CA GLU A 120 5.73 26.35 -1.44
C GLU A 120 5.09 25.34 -2.39
N ILE A 121 4.08 25.76 -3.20
CA ILE A 121 3.46 24.90 -4.19
C ILE A 121 4.50 24.43 -5.19
N ARG A 122 5.30 25.36 -5.74
CA ARG A 122 6.37 25.03 -6.69
C ARG A 122 7.39 24.07 -6.12
N ASP A 123 7.86 24.33 -4.90
CA ASP A 123 8.84 23.47 -4.23
C ASP A 123 8.28 22.05 -4.00
N ARG A 124 7.05 21.93 -3.55
CA ARG A 124 6.37 20.64 -3.35
C ARG A 124 6.14 19.88 -4.65
N VAL A 125 5.79 20.58 -5.74
CA VAL A 125 5.63 19.96 -7.06
C VAL A 125 6.96 19.39 -7.54
N LEU A 126 8.05 20.15 -7.50
CA LEU A 126 9.36 19.68 -7.93
C LEU A 126 9.87 18.51 -7.09
N GLU A 127 9.74 18.61 -5.75
CA GLU A 127 10.12 17.54 -4.84
C GLU A 127 9.33 16.26 -5.12
N SER A 128 8.00 16.35 -5.25
CA SER A 128 7.14 15.19 -5.46
C SER A 128 7.34 14.57 -6.84
N ALA A 129 7.59 15.37 -7.88
CA ALA A 129 7.97 14.89 -9.21
C ALA A 129 9.29 14.10 -9.14
N GLY A 130 10.28 14.58 -8.39
CA GLY A 130 11.53 13.86 -8.13
C GLY A 130 11.32 12.52 -7.45
N PHE A 131 10.50 12.46 -6.38
CA PHE A 131 10.15 11.19 -5.72
C PHE A 131 9.38 10.24 -6.64
N ALA A 132 8.53 10.76 -7.53
CA ALA A 132 7.80 9.93 -8.49
C ALA A 132 8.65 9.49 -9.71
N GLY A 133 9.87 10.00 -9.84
CA GLY A 133 10.75 9.73 -10.98
C GLY A 133 10.24 10.33 -12.29
N LEU A 134 9.64 11.52 -12.22
CA LEU A 134 9.24 12.31 -13.38
C LEU A 134 10.39 13.24 -13.78
N ASP A 135 10.61 13.34 -15.09
CA ASP A 135 11.51 14.35 -15.67
C ASP A 135 10.84 15.72 -15.62
N ASP A 136 11.58 16.77 -15.23
CA ASP A 136 11.09 18.15 -15.15
C ASP A 136 10.51 18.64 -16.47
N GLN A 137 11.02 18.14 -17.61
CA GLN A 137 10.50 18.47 -18.94
C GLN A 137 9.05 18.02 -19.16
N LEU A 138 8.60 16.98 -18.40
CA LEU A 138 7.22 16.50 -18.48
C LEU A 138 6.23 17.41 -17.76
N LEU A 139 6.69 18.22 -16.80
CA LEU A 139 5.82 19.06 -15.96
C LEU A 139 5.02 20.09 -16.79
N GLN A 140 5.56 20.55 -17.91
CA GLN A 140 4.89 21.52 -18.78
C GLN A 140 4.02 20.87 -19.87
N LYS A 141 4.07 19.55 -20.02
CA LYS A 141 3.24 18.82 -20.98
C LYS A 141 1.81 18.64 -20.48
N SER A 142 0.90 18.42 -21.40
CA SER A 142 -0.43 17.95 -21.06
C SER A 142 -0.34 16.51 -20.49
N PRO A 143 -1.09 16.17 -19.44
CA PRO A 143 -1.17 14.79 -18.95
C PRO A 143 -1.56 13.78 -20.03
N PHE A 144 -2.32 14.23 -21.03
CA PHE A 144 -2.77 13.38 -22.15
C PHE A 144 -1.66 12.97 -23.11
N GLU A 145 -0.55 13.71 -23.13
CA GLU A 145 0.64 13.41 -23.95
C GLU A 145 1.59 12.40 -23.29
N LEU A 146 1.35 12.06 -22.02
CA LEU A 146 2.17 11.14 -21.26
C LEU A 146 1.87 9.67 -21.60
N SER A 147 2.88 8.82 -21.50
CA SER A 147 2.70 7.37 -21.45
C SER A 147 1.91 6.93 -20.18
N GLY A 148 1.33 5.74 -20.19
CA GLY A 148 0.58 5.24 -19.02
C GLY A 148 1.41 5.21 -17.73
N GLY A 149 2.69 4.83 -17.81
CA GLY A 149 3.59 4.83 -16.66
C GLY A 149 3.92 6.24 -16.16
N GLU A 150 4.10 7.22 -17.06
CA GLU A 150 4.32 8.63 -16.69
C GLU A 150 3.07 9.24 -16.06
N LYS A 151 1.88 8.97 -16.62
CA LYS A 151 0.58 9.38 -16.03
C LYS A 151 0.45 8.87 -14.60
N ARG A 152 0.74 7.59 -14.37
CA ARG A 152 0.68 6.99 -13.04
C ARG A 152 1.65 7.66 -12.07
N ARG A 153 2.88 7.92 -12.49
CA ARG A 153 3.85 8.66 -11.69
C ARG A 153 3.39 10.08 -11.38
N ALA A 154 2.79 10.77 -12.34
CA ALA A 154 2.22 12.11 -12.14
C ALA A 154 1.08 12.10 -11.10
N ALA A 155 0.18 11.13 -11.19
CA ALA A 155 -0.92 10.99 -10.23
C ALA A 155 -0.42 10.66 -8.81
N ILE A 156 0.58 9.79 -8.67
CA ILE A 156 1.24 9.51 -7.38
C ILE A 156 1.92 10.78 -6.85
N ALA A 157 2.63 11.54 -7.70
CA ALA A 157 3.25 12.80 -7.33
C ALA A 157 2.24 13.82 -6.80
N GLY A 158 1.05 13.89 -7.39
CA GLY A 158 -0.04 14.76 -6.94
C GLY A 158 -0.50 14.47 -5.50
N VAL A 159 -0.50 13.20 -5.10
CA VAL A 159 -0.81 12.82 -3.71
C VAL A 159 0.37 13.12 -2.79
N ILE A 160 1.60 12.79 -3.20
CA ILE A 160 2.82 13.03 -2.43
C ILE A 160 3.06 14.54 -2.19
N ALA A 161 2.68 15.40 -3.14
CA ALA A 161 2.84 16.86 -3.03
C ALA A 161 2.10 17.47 -1.83
N MET A 162 1.09 16.80 -1.31
CA MET A 162 0.43 17.20 -0.06
C MET A 162 1.29 16.89 1.18
N ARG A 163 2.38 16.11 1.05
CA ARG A 163 3.23 15.58 2.13
C ARG A 163 2.40 14.87 3.20
N PRO A 164 1.64 13.83 2.84
CA PRO A 164 0.80 13.12 3.78
C PRO A 164 1.63 12.40 4.86
N GLU A 165 1.09 12.36 6.09
CA GLU A 165 1.62 11.58 7.21
C GLU A 165 1.44 10.06 6.96
N VAL A 166 0.34 9.70 6.26
CA VAL A 166 0.01 8.34 5.83
C VAL A 166 -0.24 8.32 4.33
N LEU A 167 0.49 7.49 3.60
CA LEU A 167 0.28 7.27 2.16
C LEU A 167 -0.36 5.90 1.95
N ILE A 168 -1.60 5.89 1.47
CA ILE A 168 -2.35 4.69 1.12
C ILE A 168 -2.29 4.51 -0.41
N LEU A 169 -1.97 3.29 -0.84
CA LEU A 169 -1.83 2.95 -2.26
C LEU A 169 -2.69 1.71 -2.56
N ASP A 170 -3.68 1.87 -3.44
CA ASP A 170 -4.55 0.79 -3.89
C ASP A 170 -4.06 0.27 -5.25
N GLU A 171 -3.40 -0.90 -5.26
CA GLU A 171 -2.85 -1.56 -6.45
C GLU A 171 -1.94 -0.64 -7.31
N PRO A 172 -0.93 0.04 -6.74
CA PRO A 172 -0.18 1.09 -7.44
C PRO A 172 0.64 0.55 -8.62
N THR A 173 0.94 -0.74 -8.65
CA THR A 173 1.77 -1.43 -9.64
C THR A 173 0.98 -2.24 -10.66
N ALA A 174 -0.36 -2.28 -10.55
CA ALA A 174 -1.23 -3.05 -11.43
C ALA A 174 -1.05 -2.68 -12.91
N GLY A 175 -0.86 -3.68 -13.77
CA GLY A 175 -0.72 -3.47 -15.22
C GLY A 175 0.62 -2.94 -15.69
N LEU A 176 1.59 -2.71 -14.80
CA LEU A 176 2.95 -2.32 -15.18
C LEU A 176 3.82 -3.54 -15.49
N ASP A 177 4.83 -3.33 -16.31
CA ASP A 177 5.92 -4.27 -16.52
C ASP A 177 6.79 -4.41 -15.25
N PRO A 178 7.64 -5.44 -15.14
CA PRO A 178 8.43 -5.66 -13.93
C PRO A 178 9.32 -4.48 -13.54
N ARG A 179 9.92 -3.79 -14.53
CA ARG A 179 10.80 -2.63 -14.27
C ARG A 179 10.00 -1.44 -13.74
N GLY A 180 8.86 -1.13 -14.35
CA GLY A 180 7.98 -0.05 -13.89
C GLY A 180 7.43 -0.29 -12.48
N ARG A 181 7.17 -1.56 -12.09
CA ARG A 181 6.79 -1.93 -10.72
C ARG A 181 7.92 -1.62 -9.74
N ASP A 182 9.13 -2.13 -10.02
CA ASP A 182 10.29 -1.93 -9.14
C ASP A 182 10.61 -0.44 -8.99
N ASP A 183 10.49 0.36 -10.05
CA ASP A 183 10.71 1.81 -10.01
C ASP A 183 9.69 2.51 -9.10
N ILE A 184 8.39 2.19 -9.21
CA ILE A 184 7.35 2.78 -8.35
C ILE A 184 7.58 2.41 -6.89
N ILE A 185 7.85 1.15 -6.57
CA ILE A 185 8.11 0.70 -5.20
C ILE A 185 9.33 1.40 -4.62
N LYS A 186 10.42 1.50 -5.39
CA LYS A 186 11.63 2.22 -4.99
C LYS A 186 11.35 3.68 -4.68
N ASN A 187 10.53 4.33 -5.49
CA ASN A 187 10.15 5.73 -5.31
C ASN A 187 9.30 5.93 -4.06
N ILE A 188 8.31 5.05 -3.80
CA ILE A 188 7.51 5.05 -2.58
C ILE A 188 8.40 4.86 -1.34
N MET A 189 9.36 3.92 -1.40
CA MET A 189 10.30 3.71 -0.30
C MET A 189 11.20 4.92 -0.05
N SER A 190 11.67 5.58 -1.10
CA SER A 190 12.47 6.81 -0.99
C SER A 190 11.66 7.92 -0.31
N TYR A 191 10.40 8.11 -0.70
CA TYR A 191 9.49 9.04 -0.03
C TYR A 191 9.27 8.69 1.45
N LYS A 192 8.95 7.41 1.74
CA LYS A 192 8.76 6.91 3.11
C LYS A 192 9.95 7.25 4.00
N LEU A 193 11.18 6.99 3.52
CA LEU A 193 12.40 7.22 4.28
C LEU A 193 12.68 8.72 4.48
N ALA A 194 12.47 9.55 3.45
CA ALA A 194 12.73 10.98 3.52
C ALA A 194 11.77 11.72 4.47
N HIS A 195 10.52 11.30 4.57
CA HIS A 195 9.47 11.96 5.34
C HIS A 195 9.01 11.18 6.58
N ASN A 196 9.64 10.05 6.90
CA ASN A 196 9.17 9.12 7.94
C ASN A 196 7.67 8.80 7.79
N ALA A 197 7.20 8.69 6.54
CA ALA A 197 5.78 8.48 6.25
C ALA A 197 5.36 7.05 6.56
N THR A 198 4.14 6.89 7.08
CA THR A 198 3.48 5.60 7.19
C THR A 198 2.94 5.20 5.81
N VAL A 199 3.15 3.97 5.39
CA VAL A 199 2.67 3.47 4.09
C VAL A 199 1.71 2.32 4.29
N ILE A 200 0.56 2.37 3.64
CA ILE A 200 -0.42 1.27 3.57
C ILE A 200 -0.54 0.88 2.11
N MET A 201 -0.20 -0.35 1.78
CA MET A 201 -0.28 -0.88 0.42
C MET A 201 -1.32 -1.99 0.33
N VAL A 202 -2.28 -1.79 -0.55
CA VAL A 202 -3.22 -2.83 -0.96
C VAL A 202 -2.72 -3.41 -2.28
N THR A 203 -2.42 -4.71 -2.32
CA THR A 203 -1.98 -5.37 -3.55
C THR A 203 -2.29 -6.87 -3.49
N HIS A 204 -2.36 -7.49 -4.67
CA HIS A 204 -2.41 -8.94 -4.83
C HIS A 204 -1.06 -9.55 -5.23
N ASP A 205 -0.01 -8.73 -5.35
CA ASP A 205 1.36 -9.21 -5.63
C ASP A 205 2.06 -9.64 -4.32
N MET A 206 2.03 -10.95 -4.06
CA MET A 206 2.58 -11.54 -2.84
C MET A 206 4.11 -11.45 -2.77
N GLU A 207 4.80 -11.37 -3.93
CA GLU A 207 6.25 -11.18 -3.98
C GLU A 207 6.64 -9.77 -3.53
N GLU A 208 5.84 -8.78 -3.94
CA GLU A 208 6.01 -7.37 -3.56
C GLU A 208 5.81 -7.20 -2.05
N ILE A 209 4.71 -7.74 -1.51
CA ILE A 209 4.41 -7.73 -0.09
C ILE A 209 5.50 -8.43 0.72
N ALA A 210 5.93 -9.64 0.32
CA ALA A 210 6.94 -10.41 1.05
C ALA A 210 8.28 -9.67 1.19
N ARG A 211 8.62 -8.80 0.23
CA ARG A 211 9.91 -8.09 0.19
C ARG A 211 9.91 -6.76 0.94
N ASN A 212 8.78 -6.08 1.02
CA ASN A 212 8.77 -4.66 1.31
C ASN A 212 8.04 -4.27 2.59
N VAL A 213 7.07 -5.06 3.08
CA VAL A 213 6.25 -4.64 4.21
C VAL A 213 6.75 -5.16 5.55
N ASP A 214 6.47 -4.41 6.61
CA ASP A 214 6.79 -4.79 7.98
C ASP A 214 5.74 -5.76 8.56
N ARG A 215 4.47 -5.59 8.12
CA ARG A 215 3.32 -6.34 8.61
C ARG A 215 2.29 -6.53 7.51
N ILE A 216 1.55 -7.64 7.59
CA ILE A 216 0.46 -7.98 6.69
C ILE A 216 -0.84 -8.12 7.48
N VAL A 217 -1.90 -7.53 6.95
CA VAL A 217 -3.28 -7.75 7.38
C VAL A 217 -4.05 -8.42 6.24
N LEU A 218 -4.62 -9.58 6.52
CA LEU A 218 -5.37 -10.36 5.55
C LEU A 218 -6.87 -10.19 5.77
N PHE A 219 -7.54 -9.73 4.72
CA PHE A 219 -8.99 -9.51 4.68
C PHE A 219 -9.74 -10.65 3.99
N GLN A 220 -10.81 -11.10 4.63
CA GLN A 220 -11.77 -12.02 4.03
C GLN A 220 -13.19 -11.66 4.47
N LYS A 221 -14.11 -11.53 3.50
CA LYS A 221 -15.55 -11.32 3.73
C LYS A 221 -15.84 -10.22 4.76
N GLY A 222 -15.17 -9.08 4.61
CA GLY A 222 -15.37 -7.91 5.46
C GLY A 222 -14.73 -7.98 6.85
N SER A 223 -13.88 -8.96 7.13
CA SER A 223 -13.22 -9.14 8.42
C SER A 223 -11.72 -9.37 8.27
N ILE A 224 -10.95 -9.06 9.31
CA ILE A 224 -9.53 -9.41 9.40
C ILE A 224 -9.43 -10.85 9.90
N VAL A 225 -8.78 -11.71 9.11
CA VAL A 225 -8.63 -13.13 9.46
C VAL A 225 -7.20 -13.50 9.83
N MET A 226 -6.23 -12.67 9.47
CA MET A 226 -4.83 -12.86 9.84
C MET A 226 -4.13 -11.51 9.94
N ASP A 227 -3.22 -11.37 10.91
CA ASP A 227 -2.45 -10.16 11.17
C ASP A 227 -1.08 -10.57 11.72
N GLY A 228 0.00 -10.17 11.05
CA GLY A 228 1.35 -10.55 11.48
C GLY A 228 2.45 -10.15 10.51
N THR A 229 3.67 -10.57 10.81
CA THR A 229 4.82 -10.36 9.92
C THR A 229 4.65 -11.14 8.62
N PRO A 230 5.30 -10.73 7.52
CA PRO A 230 5.29 -11.50 6.27
C PRO A 230 5.72 -12.96 6.46
N ALA A 231 6.74 -13.19 7.28
CA ALA A 231 7.20 -14.54 7.63
C ALA A 231 6.09 -15.38 8.28
N HIS A 232 5.36 -14.81 9.25
CA HIS A 232 4.26 -15.49 9.92
C HIS A 232 3.11 -15.81 8.94
N VAL A 233 2.69 -14.85 8.15
CA VAL A 233 1.55 -15.01 7.22
C VAL A 233 1.89 -16.01 6.11
N PHE A 234 3.06 -15.89 5.47
CA PHE A 234 3.44 -16.71 4.33
C PHE A 234 4.03 -18.08 4.70
N SER A 235 4.33 -18.35 5.96
CA SER A 235 4.65 -19.71 6.43
C SER A 235 3.41 -20.61 6.52
N ASN A 236 2.22 -20.03 6.60
CA ASN A 236 0.95 -20.76 6.69
C ASN A 236 0.30 -20.99 5.31
N LEU A 237 1.00 -21.77 4.45
CA LEU A 237 0.59 -22.01 3.07
C LEU A 237 -0.80 -22.68 2.96
N GLU A 238 -1.14 -23.54 3.90
CA GLU A 238 -2.43 -24.25 3.91
C GLU A 238 -3.59 -23.27 4.16
N ALA A 239 -3.46 -22.39 5.16
CA ALA A 239 -4.47 -21.36 5.41
C ALA A 239 -4.65 -20.42 4.23
N LEU A 240 -3.53 -19.97 3.58
CA LEU A 240 -3.62 -19.13 2.40
C LEU A 240 -4.35 -19.84 1.25
N THR A 241 -4.08 -21.12 1.02
CA THR A 241 -4.74 -21.93 0.00
C THR A 241 -6.24 -22.05 0.28
N GLN A 242 -6.65 -22.31 1.52
CA GLN A 242 -8.06 -22.38 1.94
C GLN A 242 -8.78 -21.05 1.75
N LEU A 243 -8.06 -19.93 1.88
CA LEU A 243 -8.55 -18.58 1.65
C LEU A 243 -8.56 -18.17 0.17
N GLY A 244 -8.11 -19.06 -0.74
CA GLY A 244 -8.00 -18.80 -2.18
C GLY A 244 -6.92 -17.79 -2.54
N LEU A 245 -5.91 -17.62 -1.68
CA LEU A 245 -4.80 -16.69 -1.90
C LEU A 245 -3.53 -17.42 -2.33
N ALA A 246 -2.77 -16.78 -3.21
CA ALA A 246 -1.45 -17.25 -3.56
C ALA A 246 -0.45 -16.96 -2.41
N ALA A 247 0.59 -17.77 -2.32
CA ALA A 247 1.78 -17.46 -1.54
C ALA A 247 2.93 -17.04 -2.49
N PRO A 248 3.99 -16.39 -1.98
CA PRO A 248 5.18 -16.16 -2.76
C PRO A 248 5.70 -17.47 -3.38
N LYS A 249 6.08 -17.43 -4.66
CA LYS A 249 6.56 -18.62 -5.38
C LYS A 249 7.72 -19.29 -4.66
N VAL A 250 8.60 -18.49 -4.08
CA VAL A 250 9.74 -18.98 -3.29
C VAL A 250 9.28 -19.79 -2.07
N SER A 251 8.22 -19.36 -1.38
CA SER A 251 7.68 -20.12 -0.24
C SER A 251 7.14 -21.48 -0.68
N LEU A 252 6.50 -21.55 -1.85
CA LEU A 252 6.02 -22.82 -2.42
C LEU A 252 7.20 -23.74 -2.81
N VAL A 253 8.26 -23.17 -3.39
CA VAL A 253 9.49 -23.94 -3.72
C VAL A 253 10.17 -24.42 -2.45
N ALA A 254 10.31 -23.56 -1.42
CA ALA A 254 10.87 -23.94 -0.13
C ALA A 254 10.11 -25.10 0.51
N ALA A 255 8.78 -25.07 0.49
CA ALA A 255 7.94 -26.15 1.01
C ALA A 255 8.17 -27.47 0.28
N LYS A 256 8.27 -27.44 -1.08
CA LYS A 256 8.59 -28.64 -1.87
C LYS A 256 9.98 -29.18 -1.57
N LEU A 257 10.99 -28.33 -1.44
CA LEU A 257 12.35 -28.77 -1.09
C LEU A 257 12.41 -29.37 0.31
N ARG A 258 11.69 -28.82 1.27
CA ARG A 258 11.53 -29.44 2.63
C ARG A 258 10.91 -30.84 2.57
N ALA A 259 9.86 -30.99 1.75
CA ALA A 259 9.23 -32.31 1.56
C ALA A 259 10.17 -33.34 0.92
N LEU A 260 11.19 -32.88 0.20
CA LEU A 260 12.28 -33.73 -0.34
C LEU A 260 13.45 -33.93 0.64
N GLY A 261 13.34 -33.44 1.87
CA GLY A 261 14.33 -33.64 2.93
C GLY A 261 15.39 -32.55 3.07
N LEU A 262 15.29 -31.43 2.35
CA LEU A 262 16.20 -30.29 2.57
C LEU A 262 15.82 -29.56 3.87
N PRO A 263 16.77 -29.28 4.78
CA PRO A 263 16.50 -28.62 6.08
C PRO A 263 16.37 -27.10 5.91
N LEU A 264 15.38 -26.64 5.14
CA LEU A 264 15.08 -25.22 4.93
C LEU A 264 14.13 -24.70 6.00
N PRO A 265 14.32 -23.47 6.52
CA PRO A 265 13.38 -22.81 7.42
C PRO A 265 11.97 -22.63 6.82
N ASN A 266 10.94 -22.53 7.69
CA ASN A 266 9.56 -22.33 7.22
C ASN A 266 9.28 -20.90 6.73
N ASP A 267 10.09 -19.95 7.13
CA ASP A 267 9.95 -18.51 6.89
C ASP A 267 10.75 -18.01 5.68
N VAL A 268 11.17 -18.91 4.79
CA VAL A 268 11.78 -18.54 3.50
C VAL A 268 10.69 -18.02 2.57
N ILE A 269 10.59 -16.69 2.45
CA ILE A 269 9.54 -15.99 1.70
C ILE A 269 10.07 -15.12 0.55
N THR A 270 11.41 -14.95 0.46
CA THR A 270 12.07 -14.16 -0.61
C THR A 270 13.17 -14.96 -1.29
N ILE A 271 13.45 -14.61 -2.57
CA ILE A 271 14.56 -15.22 -3.34
C ILE A 271 15.90 -15.02 -2.62
N LYS A 272 16.11 -13.85 -2.00
CA LYS A 272 17.33 -13.55 -1.26
C LYS A 272 17.52 -14.50 -0.07
N GLN A 273 16.47 -14.75 0.70
CA GLN A 273 16.52 -15.73 1.79
C GLN A 273 16.80 -17.14 1.27
N MET A 274 16.11 -17.58 0.20
CA MET A 274 16.36 -18.88 -0.42
C MET A 274 17.81 -19.04 -0.86
N GLN A 275 18.39 -18.03 -1.50
CA GLN A 275 19.80 -18.07 -1.90
C GLN A 275 20.76 -18.17 -0.71
N GLN A 276 20.47 -17.49 0.39
CA GLN A 276 21.26 -17.57 1.62
C GLN A 276 21.20 -18.99 2.21
N GLU A 277 20.01 -19.56 2.37
CA GLU A 277 19.82 -20.90 2.92
C GLU A 277 20.49 -21.98 2.05
N LEU A 278 20.31 -21.91 0.73
CA LEU A 278 20.96 -22.87 -0.18
C LEU A 278 22.48 -22.77 -0.16
N ARG A 279 23.06 -21.57 0.01
CA ARG A 279 24.52 -21.41 0.17
C ARG A 279 25.03 -22.02 1.47
N LEU A 280 24.24 -21.99 2.54
CA LEU A 280 24.60 -22.63 3.83
C LEU A 280 24.59 -24.16 3.72
N LEU A 281 23.73 -24.72 2.86
CA LEU A 281 23.59 -26.15 2.61
C LEU A 281 24.58 -26.68 1.55
N ALA A 282 25.16 -25.79 0.73
CA ALA A 282 26.14 -26.19 -0.27
C ALA A 282 27.42 -26.70 0.41
N PRO A 283 28.02 -27.84 -0.05
CA PRO A 283 29.30 -28.29 0.46
C PRO A 283 30.34 -27.17 0.29
N ARG A 284 31.08 -26.86 1.36
CA ARG A 284 32.22 -25.94 1.23
C ARG A 284 33.19 -26.55 0.22
N GLU A 285 33.40 -25.86 -0.89
CA GLU A 285 34.48 -26.21 -1.85
C GLU A 285 35.82 -26.18 -1.09
N GLY A 286 36.31 -27.32 -0.70
CA GLY A 286 37.58 -27.46 0.07
C GLY A 286 37.82 -28.83 0.65
N ALA A 287 36.82 -29.74 0.65
CA ALA A 287 36.98 -31.10 1.23
C ALA A 287 37.22 -32.18 0.16
N ARG A 288 37.56 -31.83 -1.07
CA ARG A 288 37.85 -32.81 -2.15
C ARG A 288 39.35 -33.00 -2.46
N ASN A 289 40.25 -32.50 -1.62
CA ASN A 289 41.70 -32.79 -1.73
C ASN A 289 42.23 -33.11 -0.34
N ALA A 290 41.97 -34.34 0.14
CA ALA A 290 42.74 -35.05 1.16
C ALA A 290 42.57 -36.54 0.96
#